data_770f4143eb81e094e798001c97fbd690
#
_entry.id   770f4143eb81e094e798001c97fbd690
#
_cell.length_a   1.000
_cell.length_b   1.000
_cell.length_c   1.000
_cell.angle_alpha   90.00
_cell.angle_beta   90.00
_cell.angle_gamma   90.00
#
_symmetry.space_group_name_H-M   'P 1'
#
loop_
_entity.id
_entity.type
_entity.pdbx_description
1 polymer ?
#
loop_
_entity_poly.entity_id
_entity_poly.type
_entity_poly.pdbx_seq_one_letter_code
_entity_poly.pdbx_strand_id
1 'polypeptide(L)'
;MRRVRSRVKERTDSTRNGVKDVRVLVRDLNPLLRGWGNYFRTGNAARKFRQIDTYVVKRLNLFRWKRHRRHAKAGQQIRWGREQYEALGLHRLRGTIRYPRPCMLHRESPPVSRVREIRMHGLKGGGGTRTA
;
A
#
# COMPACT_ATOMS: atom_id res chain seq x y z
N MET A 1 9.30 1.03 -8.18
CA MET A 1 9.36 2.21 -7.31
C MET A 1 10.11 3.41 -7.91
N ARG A 2 11.27 3.23 -8.53
CA ARG A 2 12.03 4.34 -9.13
C ARG A 2 11.20 5.13 -10.15
N ARG A 3 10.50 4.47 -11.06
CA ARG A 3 9.67 5.12 -12.11
C ARG A 3 8.58 6.04 -11.55
N VAL A 4 7.86 5.61 -10.53
CA VAL A 4 6.80 6.44 -9.91
C VAL A 4 7.40 7.66 -9.24
N ARG A 5 8.50 7.48 -8.48
CA ARG A 5 9.20 8.60 -7.85
C ARG A 5 9.73 9.60 -8.87
N SER A 6 10.29 9.13 -9.99
CA SER A 6 10.74 10.00 -11.08
C SER A 6 9.60 10.81 -11.67
N ARG A 7 8.45 10.18 -11.96
CA ARG A 7 7.27 10.87 -12.49
C ARG A 7 6.68 11.86 -11.48
N VAL A 8 6.62 11.50 -10.21
CA VAL A 8 6.19 12.42 -9.15
C VAL A 8 7.15 13.60 -9.05
N LYS A 9 8.45 13.36 -9.11
CA LYS A 9 9.47 14.41 -9.12
C LYS A 9 9.29 15.36 -10.30
N GLU A 10 9.14 14.81 -11.49
CA GLU A 10 8.97 15.57 -12.73
C GLU A 10 7.73 16.48 -12.66
N ARG A 11 6.59 15.97 -12.19
CA ARG A 11 5.36 16.75 -12.05
C ARG A 11 5.40 17.76 -10.92
N THR A 12 6.18 17.51 -9.87
CA THR A 12 6.33 18.43 -8.73
C THR A 12 7.48 19.41 -8.90
N ASP A 13 8.21 19.35 -9.99
CA ASP A 13 9.30 20.29 -10.22
C ASP A 13 8.75 21.61 -10.74
N SER A 14 8.80 22.61 -9.88
CA SER A 14 8.22 23.94 -10.12
C SER A 14 8.87 24.71 -11.28
N THR A 15 10.06 24.31 -11.67
CA THR A 15 10.83 24.95 -12.75
C THR A 15 10.30 24.60 -14.13
N ARG A 16 9.71 23.42 -14.28
CA ARG A 16 9.27 22.91 -15.58
C ARG A 16 7.80 23.15 -15.91
N ASN A 17 6.93 23.20 -14.92
CA ASN A 17 5.49 23.05 -15.17
C ASN A 17 4.68 24.33 -15.12
N GLY A 18 5.23 25.49 -14.77
CA GLY A 18 4.46 26.73 -14.67
C GLY A 18 3.23 26.67 -13.73
N VAL A 19 2.99 25.51 -13.09
CA VAL A 19 1.85 25.27 -12.23
C VAL A 19 1.96 26.14 -10.98
N LYS A 20 0.97 26.99 -10.82
CA LYS A 20 0.95 27.98 -9.72
C LYS A 20 0.28 27.46 -8.46
N ASP A 21 -0.63 26.51 -8.57
CA ASP A 21 -1.46 26.07 -7.46
C ASP A 21 -1.21 24.59 -7.08
N VAL A 22 -1.14 24.36 -5.77
CA VAL A 22 -0.99 22.99 -5.20
C VAL A 22 -2.19 22.12 -5.55
N ARG A 23 -3.38 22.69 -5.68
CA ARG A 23 -4.60 21.94 -6.02
C ARG A 23 -4.52 21.33 -7.41
N VAL A 24 -4.00 22.06 -8.37
CA VAL A 24 -3.78 21.56 -9.73
C VAL A 24 -2.76 20.41 -9.71
N LEU A 25 -1.70 20.59 -8.93
CA LEU A 25 -0.67 19.56 -8.78
C LEU A 25 -1.22 18.25 -8.19
N VAL A 26 -2.08 18.35 -7.18
CA VAL A 26 -2.77 17.20 -6.58
C VAL A 26 -3.66 16.50 -7.61
N ARG A 27 -4.38 17.24 -8.44
CA ARG A 27 -5.20 16.67 -9.53
C ARG A 27 -4.35 15.92 -10.54
N ASP A 28 -3.20 16.46 -10.92
CA ASP A 28 -2.29 15.83 -11.87
C ASP A 28 -1.61 14.58 -11.30
N LEU A 29 -1.37 14.54 -10.00
CA LEU A 29 -0.77 13.39 -9.33
C LEU A 29 -1.77 12.24 -9.12
N ASN A 30 -3.05 12.54 -8.92
CA ASN A 30 -4.06 11.53 -8.62
C ASN A 30 -4.18 10.41 -9.65
N PRO A 31 -4.23 10.67 -10.98
CA PRO A 31 -4.28 9.61 -11.99
C PRO A 31 -3.05 8.70 -11.94
N LEU A 32 -1.88 9.29 -11.72
CA LEU A 32 -0.63 8.55 -11.59
C LEU A 32 -0.65 7.62 -10.36
N LEU A 33 -1.07 8.15 -9.22
CA LEU A 33 -1.15 7.38 -7.97
C LEU A 33 -2.22 6.29 -8.06
N ARG A 34 -3.39 6.57 -8.62
CA ARG A 34 -4.45 5.59 -8.82
C ARG A 34 -4.02 4.46 -9.75
N GLY A 35 -3.43 4.79 -10.89
CA GLY A 35 -2.96 3.80 -11.85
C GLY A 35 -1.90 2.88 -11.24
N TRP A 36 -0.94 3.46 -10.53
CA TRP A 36 0.09 2.69 -9.86
C TRP A 36 -0.47 1.88 -8.68
N GLY A 37 -1.34 2.46 -7.87
CA GLY A 37 -2.01 1.79 -6.76
C GLY A 37 -2.83 0.60 -7.21
N ASN A 38 -3.60 0.73 -8.29
CA ASN A 38 -4.40 -0.36 -8.86
C ASN A 38 -3.52 -1.52 -9.36
N TYR A 39 -2.38 -1.22 -9.94
CA TYR A 39 -1.46 -2.24 -10.43
C TYR A 39 -0.84 -3.05 -9.29
N PHE A 40 -0.46 -2.41 -8.20
CA PHE A 40 0.26 -3.04 -7.09
C PHE A 40 -0.60 -3.34 -5.85
N ARG A 41 -1.93 -3.22 -5.94
CA ARG A 41 -2.84 -3.37 -4.79
C ARG A 41 -2.90 -4.78 -4.19
N THR A 42 -2.45 -5.78 -4.92
CA THR A 42 -2.42 -7.18 -4.50
C THR A 42 -1.11 -7.52 -3.83
N GLY A 43 -1.18 -8.16 -2.66
CA GLY A 43 -0.01 -8.64 -1.96
C GLY A 43 0.59 -7.65 -0.95
N ASN A 44 1.86 -7.82 -0.64
CA ASN A 44 2.56 -7.12 0.45
C ASN A 44 2.98 -5.69 0.10
N ALA A 45 2.07 -4.93 -0.53
CA ALA A 45 2.34 -3.58 -1.03
C ALA A 45 2.26 -2.48 0.05
N ALA A 46 1.77 -2.79 1.26
CA ALA A 46 1.53 -1.81 2.31
C ALA A 46 2.74 -0.93 2.62
N ARG A 47 3.91 -1.55 2.77
CA ARG A 47 5.16 -0.84 3.05
C ARG A 47 5.58 0.07 1.90
N LYS A 48 5.42 -0.43 0.66
CA LYS A 48 5.75 0.33 -0.55
C LYS A 48 4.82 1.53 -0.74
N PHE A 49 3.52 1.34 -0.50
CA PHE A 49 2.53 2.40 -0.57
C PHE A 49 2.80 3.51 0.46
N ARG A 50 3.11 3.12 1.70
CA ARG A 50 3.49 4.07 2.74
C ARG A 50 4.72 4.91 2.35
N GLN A 51 5.72 4.30 1.75
CA GLN A 51 6.92 5.00 1.30
C GLN A 51 6.62 6.01 0.19
N ILE A 52 5.74 5.67 -0.76
CA ILE A 52 5.37 6.58 -1.84
C ILE A 52 4.48 7.69 -1.33
N ASP A 53 3.48 7.39 -0.49
CA ASP A 53 2.64 8.41 0.14
C ASP A 53 3.49 9.44 0.91
N THR A 54 4.47 8.98 1.69
CA THR A 54 5.40 9.86 2.41
C THR A 54 6.25 10.69 1.44
N TYR A 55 6.71 10.08 0.36
CA TYR A 55 7.50 10.78 -0.66
C TYR A 55 6.69 11.87 -1.36
N VAL A 56 5.44 11.59 -1.72
CA VAL A 56 4.54 12.57 -2.36
C VAL A 56 4.32 13.77 -1.44
N VAL A 57 4.01 13.55 -0.17
CA VAL A 57 3.85 14.63 0.82
C VAL A 57 5.12 15.47 0.96
N LYS A 58 6.30 14.84 1.01
CA LYS A 58 7.59 15.56 1.04
C LYS A 58 7.77 16.42 -0.19
N ARG A 59 7.44 15.92 -1.38
CA ARG A 59 7.56 16.68 -2.65
C ARG A 59 6.59 17.85 -2.71
N LEU A 60 5.35 17.68 -2.26
CA LEU A 60 4.36 18.74 -2.20
C LEU A 60 4.78 19.84 -1.22
N ASN A 61 5.33 19.48 -0.06
CA ASN A 61 5.87 20.43 0.89
C ASN A 61 7.07 21.21 0.33
N LEU A 62 7.97 20.54 -0.40
CA LEU A 62 9.09 21.20 -1.09
C LEU A 62 8.61 22.18 -2.17
N PHE A 63 7.58 21.80 -2.93
CA PHE A 63 6.97 22.67 -3.92
C PHE A 63 6.41 23.93 -3.28
N ARG A 64 5.63 23.79 -2.21
CA ARG A 64 5.10 24.93 -1.44
C ARG A 64 6.21 25.80 -0.89
N TRP A 65 7.22 25.18 -0.26
CA TRP A 65 8.34 25.91 0.34
C TRP A 65 9.10 26.73 -0.70
N LYS A 66 9.45 26.18 -1.83
CA LYS A 66 10.12 26.90 -2.92
C LYS A 66 9.32 28.10 -3.41
N ARG A 67 8.00 27.99 -3.39
CA ARG A 67 7.10 29.03 -3.85
C ARG A 67 6.91 30.14 -2.84
N HIS A 68 6.73 29.77 -1.56
CA HIS A 68 6.51 30.74 -0.48
C HIS A 68 7.81 31.34 0.07
N ARG A 69 8.96 30.81 -0.34
CA ARG A 69 10.27 31.27 0.12
C ARG A 69 10.49 32.77 -0.02
N ARG A 70 9.91 33.38 -1.05
CA ARG A 70 10.03 34.82 -1.29
C ARG A 70 9.19 35.66 -0.33
N HIS A 71 8.17 35.10 0.30
CA HIS A 71 7.21 35.80 1.14
C HIS A 71 7.14 35.28 2.58
N ALA A 72 7.85 34.21 2.90
CA ALA A 72 7.86 33.63 4.24
C ALA A 72 8.87 34.36 5.13
N LYS A 73 8.37 34.98 6.19
CA LYS A 73 9.20 35.44 7.31
C LYS A 73 9.92 34.23 7.92
N ALA A 74 11.19 34.39 8.26
CA ALA A 74 11.97 33.35 8.89
C ALA A 74 11.22 32.78 10.10
N GLY A 75 10.94 31.48 10.11
CA GLY A 75 10.24 30.79 11.20
C GLY A 75 8.87 30.23 10.88
N GLN A 76 8.17 30.68 9.85
CA GLN A 76 6.85 30.15 9.47
C GLN A 76 6.92 29.04 8.42
N GLN A 77 7.67 27.97 8.69
CA GLN A 77 7.60 26.76 7.90
C GLN A 77 6.41 25.91 8.36
N ILE A 78 5.21 26.26 7.94
CA ILE A 78 4.04 25.40 8.15
C ILE A 78 4.20 24.21 7.22
N ARG A 79 4.73 23.12 7.74
CA ARG A 79 4.71 21.82 7.07
C ARG A 79 3.28 21.30 7.11
N TRP A 80 2.71 21.16 5.96
CA TRP A 80 1.42 20.49 5.86
C TRP A 80 1.62 18.98 6.07
N GLY A 81 0.81 18.43 6.93
CA GLY A 81 0.70 17.00 7.09
C GLY A 81 -0.04 16.37 5.91
N ARG A 82 -0.14 15.08 5.94
CA ARG A 82 -0.89 14.31 4.93
C ARG A 82 -2.36 14.70 4.88
N GLU A 83 -2.97 14.92 6.04
CA GLU A 83 -4.39 15.22 6.20
C GLU A 83 -4.83 16.44 5.41
N GLN A 84 -4.02 17.49 5.40
CA GLN A 84 -4.32 18.70 4.64
C GLN A 84 -4.31 18.45 3.12
N TYR A 85 -3.42 17.59 2.64
CA TYR A 85 -3.40 17.22 1.23
C TYR A 85 -4.53 16.26 0.85
N GLU A 86 -4.92 15.37 1.76
CA GLU A 86 -6.10 14.51 1.59
C GLU A 86 -7.40 15.36 1.55
N ALA A 87 -7.50 16.40 2.35
CA ALA A 87 -8.59 17.37 2.28
C ALA A 87 -8.65 18.12 0.93
N LEU A 88 -7.51 18.33 0.27
CA LEU A 88 -7.45 18.87 -1.09
C LEU A 88 -7.74 17.81 -2.17
N GLY A 89 -8.03 16.58 -1.80
CA GLY A 89 -8.37 15.49 -2.70
C GLY A 89 -7.18 14.61 -3.12
N LEU A 90 -6.06 14.62 -2.39
CA LEU A 90 -4.93 13.73 -2.69
C LEU A 90 -5.32 12.27 -2.46
N HIS A 91 -5.09 11.45 -3.49
CA HIS A 91 -5.38 10.03 -3.41
C HIS A 91 -4.42 9.29 -2.47
N ARG A 92 -4.99 8.52 -1.52
CA ARG A 92 -4.26 7.71 -0.56
C ARG A 92 -4.07 6.29 -1.07
N LEU A 93 -2.82 5.87 -1.27
CA LEU A 93 -2.51 4.54 -1.78
C LEU A 93 -2.80 3.44 -0.74
N ARG A 94 -2.54 3.70 0.53
CA ARG A 94 -2.72 2.71 1.60
C ARG A 94 -4.15 2.19 1.73
N GLY A 95 -5.16 3.00 1.40
CA GLY A 95 -6.57 2.61 1.47
C GLY A 95 -7.02 1.66 0.36
N THR A 96 -6.20 1.45 -0.67
CA THR A 96 -6.57 0.64 -1.85
C THR A 96 -6.06 -0.79 -1.80
N ILE A 97 -5.38 -1.19 -0.72
CA ILE A 97 -4.82 -2.55 -0.58
C ILE A 97 -5.96 -3.55 -0.41
N ARG A 98 -6.01 -4.52 -1.30
CA ARG A 98 -6.87 -5.68 -1.17
C ARG A 98 -6.03 -6.88 -0.76
N TYR A 99 -6.27 -7.38 0.44
CA TYR A 99 -5.71 -8.65 0.85
C TYR A 99 -6.55 -9.77 0.20
N PRO A 100 -5.92 -10.77 -0.44
CA PRO A 100 -6.65 -11.95 -0.85
C PRO A 100 -7.29 -12.55 0.39
N ARG A 101 -8.59 -12.81 0.34
CA ARG A 101 -9.27 -13.53 1.42
C ARG A 101 -8.57 -14.88 1.56
N PRO A 102 -8.22 -15.30 2.78
CA PRO A 102 -7.72 -16.65 2.96
C PRO A 102 -8.75 -17.61 2.39
N CYS A 103 -8.31 -18.46 1.51
CA CYS A 103 -9.17 -19.46 0.88
C CYS A 103 -9.78 -20.29 2.00
N MET A 104 -11.09 -20.31 2.09
CA MET A 104 -11.84 -21.11 3.06
C MET A 104 -11.56 -22.62 2.94
N LEU A 105 -10.91 -23.03 1.88
CA LEU A 105 -10.52 -24.40 1.58
C LEU A 105 -9.59 -25.03 2.62
N HIS A 106 -8.88 -24.25 3.42
CA HIS A 106 -8.05 -24.78 4.49
C HIS A 106 -8.80 -25.14 5.78
N ARG A 107 -10.09 -24.78 5.87
CA ARG A 107 -10.93 -25.21 7.00
C ARG A 107 -11.43 -26.66 6.88
N GLU A 108 -11.36 -27.20 5.70
CA GLU A 108 -11.66 -28.61 5.46
C GLU A 108 -10.38 -29.42 5.53
N SER A 109 -9.87 -29.67 6.72
CA SER A 109 -8.89 -30.72 6.94
C SER A 109 -9.41 -31.85 7.83
N PRO A 110 -10.61 -32.37 7.61
CA PRO A 110 -11.04 -33.63 8.21
C PRO A 110 -10.22 -34.83 7.75
N PRO A 111 -9.53 -34.84 6.59
CA PRO A 111 -8.81 -36.03 6.15
C PRO A 111 -7.73 -36.51 7.12
N VAL A 112 -7.15 -35.64 7.91
CA VAL A 112 -6.14 -36.00 8.90
C VAL A 112 -6.74 -36.89 10.01
N SER A 113 -7.96 -36.61 10.43
CA SER A 113 -8.68 -37.42 11.42
C SER A 113 -8.98 -38.80 10.90
N ARG A 114 -9.40 -38.93 9.65
CA ARG A 114 -9.65 -40.21 9.01
C ARG A 114 -8.40 -41.08 8.92
N VAL A 115 -7.28 -40.49 8.61
CA VAL A 115 -5.99 -41.23 8.57
C VAL A 115 -5.64 -41.78 9.96
N ARG A 116 -5.92 -41.05 11.02
CA ARG A 116 -5.71 -41.53 12.39
C ARG A 116 -6.62 -42.71 12.73
N GLU A 117 -7.88 -42.64 12.36
CA GLU A 117 -8.83 -43.73 12.56
C GLU A 117 -8.43 -44.98 11.84
N ILE A 118 -7.96 -44.91 10.59
CA ILE A 118 -7.46 -46.02 9.81
C ILE A 118 -6.24 -46.69 10.51
N ARG A 119 -5.35 -45.88 11.05
CA ARG A 119 -4.19 -46.38 11.81
C ARG A 119 -4.60 -47.15 13.06
N MET A 120 -5.60 -46.65 13.78
CA MET A 120 -6.12 -47.35 14.96
C MET A 120 -6.75 -48.69 14.60
N HIS A 121 -7.53 -48.74 13.54
CA HIS A 121 -8.09 -50.01 13.03
C HIS A 121 -7.02 -51.01 12.60
N GLY A 122 -5.97 -50.55 11.99
CA GLY A 122 -4.85 -51.40 11.61
C GLY A 122 -4.14 -52.04 12.83
N LEU A 123 -3.99 -51.29 13.88
CA LEU A 123 -3.39 -51.80 15.15
C LEU A 123 -4.29 -52.83 15.83
N LYS A 124 -5.60 -52.68 15.81
CA LYS A 124 -6.54 -53.63 16.36
C LYS A 124 -6.55 -54.96 15.58
N GLY A 125 -6.47 -54.86 14.26
CA GLY A 125 -6.38 -56.04 13.39
C GLY A 125 -5.18 -56.90 13.66
N GLY A 126 -4.06 -56.28 14.00
CA GLY A 126 -2.83 -57.04 14.31
C GLY A 126 -2.87 -57.81 15.63
N GLY A 127 -3.73 -57.39 16.53
CA GLY A 127 -3.84 -58.05 17.84
C GLY A 127 -4.66 -59.34 17.84
N GLY A 128 -5.43 -59.58 16.82
CA GLY A 128 -6.38 -60.71 16.79
C GLY A 128 -5.79 -62.05 16.32
N THR A 129 -4.62 -62.04 15.82
CA THR A 129 -4.08 -63.24 15.13
C THR A 129 -3.28 -64.17 15.99
N ARG A 130 -3.19 -63.91 17.24
CA ARG A 130 -2.30 -64.70 18.11
C ARG A 130 -2.95 -65.70 19.00
N THR A 131 -4.20 -65.86 18.85
CA THR A 131 -4.96 -66.79 19.70
C THR A 131 -5.04 -68.22 19.15
N ALA A 132 -4.44 -68.46 18.06
CA ALA A 132 -4.40 -69.77 17.49
C ALA A 132 -3.35 -70.67 18.15
#